data_4ab9eb3762e064063bbdba0fcbc48f3e
#
_entry.id   4ab9eb3762e064063bbdba0fcbc48f3e
#
_cell.length_a   1.000
_cell.length_b   1.000
_cell.length_c   1.000
_cell.angle_alpha   90.00
_cell.angle_beta   90.00
_cell.angle_gamma   90.00
#
_symmetry.space_group_name_H-M   'P 1'
#
loop_
_entity.id
_entity.type
_entity.pdbx_description
1 polymer ?
#
loop_
_entity_poly.entity_id
_entity_poly.type
_entity_poly.pdbx_seq_one_letter_code
_entity_poly.pdbx_strand_id
1 'polypeptide(L)'
;MFFQLVCILAAYLQGGLTQDKPTQEVKSVCGEDSILKCKAIRKPGVQYRAVRWYKLGEKPYNKEAGLLMKRLSPNSTTLLFTGLEREMELLADDSFDIFLPNVTAVDSGRYKCLLAAPVGEQNQEGQVHLRVTGCLESTDQSEEMDTILVLSIVGIVAALLIFTISYVSYYTVSCSSELFVFFKQMKETNILW
;
A
#
# COMPACT_ATOMS: atom_id res chain seq x y z
N MET A 1 -20.25 26.15 -11.97
CA MET A 1 -19.22 26.06 -10.92
C MET A 1 -19.10 24.67 -10.31
N PHE A 2 -20.17 23.95 -10.04
CA PHE A 2 -20.11 22.60 -9.45
C PHE A 2 -19.41 21.55 -10.35
N PHE A 3 -19.65 21.61 -11.66
CA PHE A 3 -19.04 20.68 -12.64
C PHE A 3 -17.52 20.85 -12.76
N GLN A 4 -17.00 22.08 -12.64
CA GLN A 4 -15.56 22.33 -12.66
C GLN A 4 -14.85 21.80 -11.41
N LEU A 5 -15.47 21.88 -10.24
CA LEU A 5 -14.94 21.33 -9.00
C LEU A 5 -14.86 19.78 -9.04
N VAL A 6 -15.86 19.13 -9.62
CA VAL A 6 -15.88 17.66 -9.78
C VAL A 6 -14.79 17.19 -10.75
N CYS A 7 -14.55 17.91 -11.85
CA CYS A 7 -13.47 17.58 -12.79
C CYS A 7 -12.07 17.80 -12.17
N ILE A 8 -11.89 18.82 -11.33
CA ILE A 8 -10.62 19.09 -10.63
C ILE A 8 -10.36 17.99 -9.59
N LEU A 9 -11.38 17.57 -8.83
CA LEU A 9 -11.27 16.46 -7.87
C LEU A 9 -10.96 15.11 -8.57
N ALA A 10 -11.57 14.85 -9.72
CA ALA A 10 -11.28 13.64 -10.51
C ALA A 10 -9.83 13.64 -11.05
N ALA A 11 -9.31 14.80 -11.45
CA ALA A 11 -7.92 14.94 -11.89
C ALA A 11 -6.90 14.75 -10.76
N TYR A 12 -7.23 15.17 -9.53
CA TYR A 12 -6.38 14.93 -8.36
C TYR A 12 -6.31 13.45 -7.95
N LEU A 13 -7.38 12.68 -8.19
CA LEU A 13 -7.42 11.24 -7.88
C LEU A 13 -6.64 10.38 -8.90
N GLN A 14 -6.33 10.89 -10.08
CA GLN A 14 -5.56 10.17 -11.12
C GLN A 14 -4.04 10.42 -11.06
N GLY A 15 -3.56 11.29 -10.18
CA GLY A 15 -2.17 11.74 -10.10
C GLY A 15 -1.21 10.88 -9.26
N GLY A 16 -1.50 9.61 -8.98
CA GLY A 16 -0.73 8.78 -8.06
C GLY A 16 -0.32 7.39 -8.52
N LEU A 17 -0.30 7.09 -9.81
CA LEU A 17 0.30 5.85 -10.31
C LEU A 17 1.83 5.99 -10.33
N THR A 18 2.46 5.82 -9.17
CA THR A 18 3.89 5.51 -9.09
C THR A 18 4.08 4.18 -9.80
N GLN A 19 4.80 4.20 -10.90
CA GLN A 19 5.20 3.02 -11.66
C GLN A 19 6.15 2.21 -10.78
N ASP A 20 5.60 1.29 -9.96
CA ASP A 20 6.41 0.34 -9.19
C ASP A 20 7.16 -0.53 -10.21
N LYS A 21 8.50 -0.47 -10.12
CA LYS A 21 9.40 -1.37 -10.88
C LYS A 21 8.92 -2.81 -10.63
N PRO A 22 8.80 -3.66 -11.66
CA PRO A 22 8.30 -5.02 -11.50
C PRO A 22 9.17 -5.76 -10.47
N THR A 23 8.63 -5.96 -9.28
CA THR A 23 9.27 -6.73 -8.21
C THR A 23 8.96 -8.19 -8.48
N GLN A 24 9.99 -9.03 -8.55
CA GLN A 24 9.79 -10.46 -8.72
C GLN A 24 9.13 -11.04 -7.48
N GLU A 25 8.02 -11.76 -7.65
CA GLU A 25 7.33 -12.48 -6.58
C GLU A 25 7.89 -13.91 -6.45
N VAL A 26 8.19 -14.31 -5.22
CA VAL A 26 8.51 -15.67 -4.81
C VAL A 26 7.34 -16.18 -3.99
N LYS A 27 6.77 -17.32 -4.38
CA LYS A 27 5.68 -17.98 -3.64
C LYS A 27 6.25 -19.16 -2.88
N SER A 28 5.91 -19.27 -1.61
CA SER A 28 6.27 -20.40 -0.74
C SER A 28 5.06 -20.84 0.06
N VAL A 29 5.06 -22.10 0.48
CA VAL A 29 4.03 -22.66 1.36
C VAL A 29 4.51 -22.55 2.81
N CYS A 30 3.59 -22.31 3.72
CA CYS A 30 3.88 -22.22 5.15
C CYS A 30 4.53 -23.52 5.65
N GLY A 31 5.61 -23.39 6.40
CA GLY A 31 6.37 -24.55 6.90
C GLY A 31 7.43 -25.06 5.94
N GLU A 32 7.49 -24.60 4.71
CA GLU A 32 8.55 -24.95 3.76
C GLU A 32 9.73 -23.97 3.86
N ASP A 33 10.85 -24.39 3.28
CA ASP A 33 12.04 -23.55 3.14
C ASP A 33 11.92 -22.67 1.90
N SER A 34 12.48 -21.47 1.95
CA SER A 34 12.45 -20.52 0.83
C SER A 34 13.82 -19.91 0.56
N ILE A 35 14.13 -19.73 -0.72
CA ILE A 35 15.34 -19.04 -1.16
C ILE A 35 14.94 -17.72 -1.83
N LEU A 36 15.41 -16.61 -1.28
CA LEU A 36 15.21 -15.28 -1.86
C LEU A 36 16.45 -14.88 -2.68
N LYS A 37 16.24 -14.74 -3.98
CA LYS A 37 17.31 -14.41 -4.93
C LYS A 37 17.65 -12.93 -4.89
N CYS A 38 18.94 -12.60 -4.73
CA CYS A 38 19.43 -11.23 -4.83
C CYS A 38 19.33 -10.75 -6.28
N LYS A 39 18.47 -9.77 -6.54
CA LYS A 39 18.24 -9.20 -7.87
C LYS A 39 19.04 -7.92 -8.15
N ALA A 40 20.04 -7.64 -7.34
CA ALA A 40 20.98 -6.55 -7.61
C ALA A 40 21.81 -6.87 -8.87
N ILE A 41 21.77 -5.97 -9.84
CA ILE A 41 22.52 -6.12 -11.08
C ILE A 41 23.97 -5.74 -10.85
N ARG A 42 24.86 -6.74 -10.86
CA ARG A 42 26.29 -6.51 -10.70
C ARG A 42 26.89 -5.83 -11.94
N LYS A 43 27.59 -4.71 -11.70
CA LYS A 43 28.33 -4.03 -12.76
C LYS A 43 29.63 -4.79 -13.03
N PRO A 44 29.95 -5.16 -14.28
CA PRO A 44 31.20 -5.86 -14.62
C PRO A 44 32.42 -5.05 -14.16
N GLY A 45 33.42 -5.74 -13.61
CA GLY A 45 34.67 -5.12 -13.18
C GLY A 45 34.63 -4.40 -11.82
N VAL A 46 33.46 -4.27 -11.19
CA VAL A 46 33.31 -3.67 -9.86
C VAL A 46 33.40 -4.73 -8.77
N GLN A 47 34.35 -4.59 -7.86
CA GLN A 47 34.46 -5.44 -6.67
C GLN A 47 33.65 -4.85 -5.53
N TYR A 48 32.48 -5.42 -5.27
CA TYR A 48 31.63 -5.00 -4.16
C TYR A 48 32.27 -5.36 -2.81
N ARG A 49 32.05 -4.52 -1.80
CA ARG A 49 32.69 -4.62 -0.47
C ARG A 49 31.85 -5.39 0.55
N ALA A 50 30.52 -5.37 0.40
CA ALA A 50 29.60 -6.07 1.29
C ALA A 50 28.27 -6.33 0.61
N VAL A 51 27.57 -7.38 1.04
CA VAL A 51 26.17 -7.61 0.78
C VAL A 51 25.38 -7.39 2.06
N ARG A 52 24.19 -6.80 1.93
CA ARG A 52 23.26 -6.56 3.03
C ARG A 52 21.85 -6.93 2.59
N TRP A 53 21.10 -7.52 3.50
CA TRP A 53 19.70 -7.80 3.29
C TRP A 53 18.82 -7.05 4.29
N TYR A 54 17.68 -6.57 3.80
CA TYR A 54 16.69 -5.83 4.57
C TYR A 54 15.30 -6.37 4.29
N LYS A 55 14.43 -6.36 5.29
CA LYS A 55 12.99 -6.46 5.11
C LYS A 55 12.41 -5.05 5.09
N LEU A 56 11.61 -4.77 4.07
CA LEU A 56 10.97 -3.47 3.91
C LEU A 56 9.62 -3.48 4.61
N GLY A 57 9.36 -2.50 5.42
CA GLY A 57 8.04 -2.28 6.01
C GLY A 57 7.01 -1.88 4.97
N GLU A 58 5.76 -1.89 5.37
CA GLU A 58 4.65 -1.49 4.53
C GLU A 58 4.65 0.01 4.26
N LYS A 59 4.08 0.38 3.11
CA LYS A 59 3.86 1.80 2.78
C LYS A 59 2.83 2.39 3.78
N PRO A 60 2.96 3.66 4.18
CA PRO A 60 3.81 4.69 3.59
C PRO A 60 5.21 4.81 4.21
N TYR A 61 5.48 4.16 5.33
CA TYR A 61 6.69 4.43 6.11
C TYR A 61 7.97 3.78 5.58
N ASN A 62 7.89 2.78 4.69
CA ASN A 62 9.03 2.07 4.06
C ASN A 62 10.24 1.85 5.00
N LYS A 63 9.98 1.57 6.28
CA LYS A 63 11.01 1.37 7.28
C LYS A 63 11.83 0.13 6.93
N GLU A 64 13.14 0.25 6.84
CA GLU A 64 14.04 -0.85 6.52
C GLU A 64 14.50 -1.53 7.81
N ALA A 65 14.18 -2.81 7.96
CA ALA A 65 14.70 -3.65 9.02
C ALA A 65 15.90 -4.43 8.49
N GLY A 66 17.11 -4.23 9.07
CA GLY A 66 18.29 -4.99 8.70
C GLY A 66 18.15 -6.46 9.10
N LEU A 67 18.49 -7.36 8.20
CA LEU A 67 18.45 -8.81 8.43
C LEU A 67 19.83 -9.37 8.64
N LEU A 68 20.69 -9.28 7.63
CA LEU A 68 22.06 -9.75 7.70
C LEU A 68 23.01 -8.89 6.86
N MET A 69 24.30 -9.02 7.17
CA MET A 69 25.37 -8.41 6.41
C MET A 69 26.59 -9.35 6.35
N LYS A 70 27.22 -9.42 5.17
CA LYS A 70 28.51 -10.07 4.99
C LYS A 70 29.46 -9.13 4.25
N ARG A 71 30.67 -8.97 4.76
CA ARG A 71 31.77 -8.31 4.03
C ARG A 71 32.30 -9.29 2.98
N LEU A 72 32.57 -8.81 1.78
CA LEU A 72 33.11 -9.63 0.68
C LEU A 72 34.65 -9.59 0.70
N SER A 73 35.23 -9.83 1.88
CA SER A 73 36.68 -9.99 2.08
C SER A 73 36.99 -11.43 2.51
N PRO A 74 38.21 -11.92 2.26
CA PRO A 74 38.61 -13.24 2.71
C PRO A 74 38.35 -13.43 4.21
N ASN A 75 37.90 -14.59 4.64
CA ASN A 75 37.61 -14.99 6.02
C ASN A 75 36.55 -14.13 6.76
N SER A 76 35.69 -13.44 6.05
CA SER A 76 34.61 -12.70 6.68
C SER A 76 33.40 -13.60 7.00
N THR A 77 32.87 -13.45 8.19
CA THR A 77 31.65 -14.15 8.64
C THR A 77 30.40 -13.31 8.30
N THR A 78 29.28 -13.99 8.13
CA THR A 78 27.97 -13.36 8.05
C THR A 78 27.56 -12.85 9.43
N LEU A 79 27.11 -11.60 9.50
CA LEU A 79 26.61 -10.98 10.73
C LEU A 79 25.10 -10.82 10.60
N LEU A 80 24.35 -11.36 11.56
CA LEU A 80 22.93 -11.09 11.72
C LEU A 80 22.73 -9.79 12.52
N PHE A 81 21.71 -9.00 12.17
CA PHE A 81 21.40 -7.80 12.95
C PHE A 81 20.76 -8.18 14.29
N THR A 82 21.12 -7.48 15.35
CA THR A 82 20.60 -7.72 16.71
C THR A 82 19.09 -7.47 16.78
N GLY A 83 18.39 -8.35 17.49
CA GLY A 83 16.92 -8.30 17.62
C GLY A 83 16.17 -9.05 16.51
N LEU A 84 16.88 -9.75 15.64
CA LEU A 84 16.26 -10.66 14.68
C LEU A 84 16.08 -12.02 15.37
N GLU A 85 14.82 -12.39 15.60
CA GLU A 85 14.45 -13.73 16.16
C GLU A 85 14.37 -14.81 15.07
N ARG A 86 14.63 -14.45 13.82
CA ARG A 86 14.48 -15.30 12.65
C ARG A 86 15.80 -15.90 12.22
N GLU A 87 15.87 -17.21 12.15
CA GLU A 87 17.01 -17.90 11.54
C GLU A 87 17.01 -17.68 10.02
N MET A 88 18.17 -17.36 9.49
CA MET A 88 18.41 -17.22 8.05
C MET A 88 19.89 -17.33 7.74
N GLU A 89 20.20 -17.78 6.56
CA GLU A 89 21.58 -17.96 6.10
C GLU A 89 21.80 -17.27 4.75
N LEU A 90 22.97 -16.66 4.59
CA LEU A 90 23.45 -16.26 3.28
C LEU A 90 24.09 -17.49 2.63
N LEU A 91 23.66 -17.83 1.42
CA LEU A 91 24.22 -18.96 0.70
C LEU A 91 25.72 -18.78 0.46
N ALA A 92 26.45 -19.89 0.53
CA ALA A 92 27.91 -19.88 0.43
C ALA A 92 28.43 -19.63 -1.00
N ASP A 93 27.53 -19.65 -1.97
CA ASP A 93 27.82 -19.34 -3.36
C ASP A 93 27.93 -17.81 -3.58
N ASP A 94 28.40 -17.42 -4.75
CA ASP A 94 28.51 -16.00 -5.13
C ASP A 94 27.20 -15.39 -5.60
N SER A 95 26.06 -16.06 -5.35
CA SER A 95 24.72 -15.57 -5.71
C SER A 95 24.24 -14.43 -4.81
N PHE A 96 24.72 -14.41 -3.54
CA PHE A 96 24.25 -13.52 -2.47
C PHE A 96 22.78 -13.73 -2.08
N ASP A 97 22.23 -14.89 -2.42
CA ASP A 97 20.89 -15.29 -2.09
C ASP A 97 20.79 -15.65 -0.59
N ILE A 98 19.61 -15.47 0.00
CA ILE A 98 19.37 -15.89 1.38
C ILE A 98 18.44 -17.10 1.45
N PHE A 99 18.72 -17.96 2.39
CA PHE A 99 17.91 -19.12 2.75
C PHE A 99 17.10 -18.79 4.01
N LEU A 100 15.81 -19.03 3.94
CA LEU A 100 14.85 -18.86 5.01
C LEU A 100 14.23 -20.23 5.33
N PRO A 101 14.60 -20.89 6.43
CA PRO A 101 14.01 -22.16 6.80
C PRO A 101 12.60 -21.96 7.37
N ASN A 102 11.70 -22.90 7.13
CA ASN A 102 10.39 -23.00 7.75
C ASN A 102 9.62 -21.66 7.74
N VAL A 103 9.32 -21.16 6.54
CA VAL A 103 8.67 -19.84 6.38
C VAL A 103 7.23 -19.83 6.92
N THR A 104 6.84 -18.71 7.49
CA THR A 104 5.53 -18.49 8.09
C THR A 104 4.87 -17.24 7.49
N ALA A 105 3.61 -16.97 7.83
CA ALA A 105 2.89 -15.80 7.34
C ALA A 105 3.63 -14.48 7.61
N VAL A 106 4.31 -14.36 8.78
CA VAL A 106 5.08 -13.16 9.14
C VAL A 106 6.32 -12.95 8.27
N ASP A 107 6.79 -13.97 7.55
CA ASP A 107 7.89 -13.81 6.60
C ASP A 107 7.45 -13.22 5.28
N SER A 108 6.16 -13.17 4.98
CA SER A 108 5.64 -12.48 3.81
C SER A 108 6.04 -11.00 3.82
N GLY A 109 6.29 -10.46 2.63
CA GLY A 109 6.65 -9.06 2.49
C GLY A 109 7.75 -8.80 1.48
N ARG A 110 8.20 -7.56 1.43
CA ARG A 110 9.23 -7.11 0.49
C ARG A 110 10.60 -7.19 1.14
N TYR A 111 11.56 -7.73 0.39
CA TYR A 111 12.95 -7.85 0.79
C TYR A 111 13.84 -7.11 -0.20
N LYS A 112 14.94 -6.56 0.31
CA LYS A 112 15.92 -5.83 -0.49
C LYS A 112 17.32 -6.37 -0.20
N CYS A 113 18.04 -6.76 -1.26
CA CYS A 113 19.47 -6.96 -1.19
C CYS A 113 20.19 -5.72 -1.70
N LEU A 114 21.26 -5.32 -1.02
CA LEU A 114 22.12 -4.19 -1.33
C LEU A 114 23.55 -4.66 -1.45
N LEU A 115 24.18 -4.40 -2.59
CA LEU A 115 25.61 -4.59 -2.82
C LEU A 115 26.33 -3.26 -2.61
N ALA A 116 27.14 -3.17 -1.56
CA ALA A 116 27.90 -1.96 -1.24
C ALA A 116 29.12 -1.87 -2.15
N ALA A 117 29.17 -0.83 -2.97
CA ALA A 117 30.27 -0.58 -3.91
C ALA A 117 31.48 0.07 -3.22
N PRO A 118 32.68 0.01 -3.84
CA PRO A 118 33.83 0.81 -3.42
C PRO A 118 33.60 2.29 -3.66
N VAL A 119 34.48 3.12 -3.10
CA VAL A 119 34.45 4.58 -3.30
C VAL A 119 34.60 4.90 -4.79
N GLY A 120 33.73 5.76 -5.30
CA GLY A 120 33.70 6.14 -6.72
C GLY A 120 32.69 5.33 -7.55
N GLU A 121 32.14 4.24 -7.03
CA GLU A 121 31.13 3.44 -7.70
C GLU A 121 29.78 3.48 -6.96
N GLN A 122 28.69 3.17 -7.65
CA GLN A 122 27.34 3.19 -7.09
C GLN A 122 26.95 1.83 -6.53
N ASN A 123 26.29 1.85 -5.37
CA ASN A 123 25.66 0.68 -4.80
C ASN A 123 24.61 0.11 -5.78
N GLN A 124 24.47 -1.21 -5.77
CA GLN A 124 23.41 -1.87 -6.54
C GLN A 124 22.41 -2.49 -5.57
N GLU A 125 21.15 -2.42 -5.93
CA GLU A 125 20.07 -3.00 -5.12
C GLU A 125 19.10 -3.79 -5.99
N GLY A 126 18.52 -4.82 -5.38
CA GLY A 126 17.47 -5.62 -5.96
C GLY A 126 16.38 -5.87 -4.94
N GLN A 127 15.14 -5.96 -5.41
CA GLN A 127 14.00 -6.23 -4.55
C GLN A 127 13.31 -7.52 -4.99
N VAL A 128 12.77 -8.25 -4.01
CA VAL A 128 11.99 -9.48 -4.18
C VAL A 128 10.84 -9.43 -3.18
N HIS A 129 9.68 -9.93 -3.60
CA HIS A 129 8.49 -10.04 -2.77
C HIS A 129 8.26 -11.50 -2.43
N LEU A 130 8.31 -11.85 -1.15
CA LEU A 130 7.97 -13.18 -0.65
C LEU A 130 6.49 -13.19 -0.30
N ARG A 131 5.75 -14.16 -0.85
CA ARG A 131 4.36 -14.44 -0.50
C ARG A 131 4.28 -15.86 0.05
N VAL A 132 3.99 -15.97 1.34
CA VAL A 132 3.76 -17.26 2.02
C VAL A 132 2.26 -17.51 2.03
N THR A 133 1.85 -18.73 1.62
CA THR A 133 0.46 -19.17 1.56
C THR A 133 0.28 -20.46 2.34
N GLY A 134 -0.96 -20.83 2.70
CA GLY A 134 -1.25 -22.09 3.38
C GLY A 134 -0.91 -22.11 4.87
N CYS A 135 -0.57 -20.98 5.49
CA CYS A 135 -0.53 -20.90 6.95
C CYS A 135 -1.98 -21.02 7.47
N LEU A 136 -2.19 -21.87 8.47
CA LEU A 136 -3.46 -21.89 9.20
C LEU A 136 -3.66 -20.50 9.81
N GLU A 137 -4.70 -19.86 9.38
CA GLU A 137 -5.08 -18.46 9.57
C GLU A 137 -4.58 -17.76 10.84
N SER A 138 -3.78 -16.70 10.65
CA SER A 138 -4.10 -15.46 11.29
C SER A 138 -4.98 -14.68 10.29
N THR A 139 -6.27 -14.62 10.57
CA THR A 139 -7.30 -13.92 9.80
C THR A 139 -6.75 -12.57 9.34
N ASP A 140 -6.71 -12.35 8.02
CA ASP A 140 -6.42 -11.05 7.40
C ASP A 140 -7.46 -10.02 7.86
N GLN A 141 -7.24 -9.42 9.03
CA GLN A 141 -8.06 -8.31 9.55
C GLN A 141 -8.02 -7.06 8.64
N SER A 142 -7.12 -7.00 7.69
CA SER A 142 -6.99 -5.84 6.81
C SER A 142 -8.07 -5.78 5.72
N GLU A 143 -8.46 -6.92 5.13
CA GLU A 143 -9.50 -6.92 4.08
C GLU A 143 -10.92 -6.71 4.64
N GLU A 144 -11.22 -7.21 5.83
CA GLU A 144 -12.52 -6.96 6.47
C GLU A 144 -12.67 -5.49 6.90
N MET A 145 -11.61 -4.87 7.38
CA MET A 145 -11.64 -3.48 7.84
C MET A 145 -11.84 -2.52 6.66
N ASP A 146 -11.22 -2.78 5.51
CA ASP A 146 -11.41 -1.99 4.30
C ASP A 146 -12.84 -2.12 3.76
N THR A 147 -13.44 -3.30 3.81
CA THR A 147 -14.81 -3.53 3.36
C THR A 147 -15.83 -2.81 4.26
N ILE A 148 -15.66 -2.86 5.58
CA ILE A 148 -16.53 -2.15 6.55
C ILE A 148 -16.40 -0.64 6.35
N LEU A 149 -15.20 -0.14 6.10
CA LEU A 149 -14.94 1.28 5.89
C LEU A 149 -15.60 1.78 4.60
N VAL A 150 -15.51 1.04 3.52
CA VAL A 150 -16.17 1.35 2.24
C VAL A 150 -17.69 1.33 2.40
N LEU A 151 -18.26 0.31 3.05
CA LEU A 151 -19.70 0.23 3.29
C LEU A 151 -20.21 1.39 4.17
N SER A 152 -19.45 1.79 5.19
CA SER A 152 -19.80 2.93 6.03
C SER A 152 -19.82 4.26 5.28
N ILE A 153 -18.84 4.49 4.40
CA ILE A 153 -18.79 5.69 3.53
C ILE A 153 -19.97 5.72 2.57
N VAL A 154 -20.28 4.59 1.92
CA VAL A 154 -21.44 4.49 1.02
C VAL A 154 -22.75 4.75 1.77
N GLY A 155 -22.89 4.23 2.98
CA GLY A 155 -24.05 4.48 3.84
C GLY A 155 -24.24 5.95 4.20
N ILE A 156 -23.15 6.64 4.57
CA ILE A 156 -23.17 8.07 4.90
C ILE A 156 -23.55 8.92 3.67
N VAL A 157 -22.97 8.63 2.51
CA VAL A 157 -23.28 9.34 1.26
C VAL A 157 -24.75 9.15 0.88
N ALA A 158 -25.28 7.93 0.98
CA ALA A 158 -26.69 7.65 0.70
C ALA A 158 -27.63 8.41 1.67
N ALA A 159 -27.31 8.45 2.95
CA ALA A 159 -28.07 9.18 3.96
C ALA A 159 -28.09 10.69 3.67
N LEU A 160 -26.95 11.28 3.30
CA LEU A 160 -26.86 12.69 2.93
C LEU A 160 -27.67 13.02 1.68
N LEU A 161 -27.68 12.14 0.67
CA LEU A 161 -28.49 12.31 -0.54
C LEU A 161 -29.99 12.27 -0.22
N ILE A 162 -30.44 11.34 0.60
CA ILE A 162 -31.84 11.25 1.05
C ILE A 162 -32.22 12.50 1.82
N PHE A 163 -31.36 12.96 2.72
CA PHE A 163 -31.59 14.17 3.50
C PHE A 163 -31.70 15.41 2.62
N THR A 164 -30.81 15.58 1.63
CA THR A 164 -30.86 16.73 0.71
C THR A 164 -32.10 16.71 -0.18
N ILE A 165 -32.50 15.54 -0.69
CA ILE A 165 -33.73 15.40 -1.49
C ILE A 165 -34.96 15.73 -0.63
N SER A 166 -35.03 15.21 0.59
CA SER A 166 -36.14 15.50 1.52
C SER A 166 -36.22 16.98 1.87
N TYR A 167 -35.07 17.60 2.12
CA TYR A 167 -34.98 19.01 2.42
C TYR A 167 -35.45 19.89 1.25
N VAL A 168 -34.98 19.62 0.04
CA VAL A 168 -35.41 20.34 -1.17
C VAL A 168 -36.90 20.14 -1.42
N SER A 169 -37.42 18.93 -1.28
CA SER A 169 -38.85 18.64 -1.43
C SER A 169 -39.68 19.43 -0.40
N TYR A 170 -39.26 19.47 0.86
CA TYR A 170 -39.95 20.25 1.87
C TYR A 170 -40.01 21.74 1.53
N TYR A 171 -38.87 22.32 1.10
CA TYR A 171 -38.82 23.74 0.73
C TYR A 171 -39.64 24.06 -0.53
N THR A 172 -39.65 23.19 -1.51
CA THR A 172 -40.47 23.39 -2.74
C THR A 172 -41.96 23.35 -2.45
N VAL A 173 -42.42 22.43 -1.58
CA VAL A 173 -43.81 22.34 -1.15
C VAL A 173 -44.20 23.55 -0.30
N SER A 174 -43.34 23.98 0.63
CA SER A 174 -43.58 25.13 1.49
C SER A 174 -43.67 26.45 0.66
N CYS A 175 -42.74 26.65 -0.29
CA CYS A 175 -42.76 27.80 -1.18
C CYS A 175 -44.00 27.79 -2.09
N SER A 176 -44.43 26.62 -2.58
CA SER A 176 -45.64 26.50 -3.41
C SER A 176 -46.91 26.82 -2.64
N SER A 177 -47.00 26.47 -1.36
CA SER A 177 -48.14 26.76 -0.49
C SER A 177 -48.29 28.28 -0.20
N GLU A 178 -47.17 28.94 0.07
CA GLU A 178 -47.18 30.41 0.26
C GLU A 178 -47.56 31.18 -1.03
N LEU A 179 -47.03 30.74 -2.15
CA LEU A 179 -47.38 31.35 -3.43
C LEU A 179 -48.88 31.17 -3.76
N PHE A 180 -49.45 30.00 -3.47
CA PHE A 180 -50.86 29.73 -3.64
C PHE A 180 -51.75 30.62 -2.74
N VAL A 181 -51.38 30.81 -1.50
CA VAL A 181 -52.07 31.70 -0.56
C VAL A 181 -52.00 33.14 -1.05
N PHE A 182 -50.84 33.61 -1.52
CA PHE A 182 -50.63 34.93 -2.07
C PHE A 182 -51.51 35.22 -3.32
N PHE A 183 -51.55 34.23 -4.25
CA PHE A 183 -52.42 34.34 -5.44
C PHE A 183 -53.91 34.31 -5.09
N LYS A 184 -54.33 33.57 -4.08
CA LYS A 184 -55.71 33.53 -3.59
C LYS A 184 -56.10 34.91 -3.02
N GLN A 185 -55.21 35.53 -2.25
CA GLN A 185 -55.42 36.81 -1.62
C GLN A 185 -55.49 37.96 -2.65
N MET A 186 -54.65 37.92 -3.68
CA MET A 186 -54.76 38.85 -4.82
C MET A 186 -56.06 38.72 -5.61
N LYS A 187 -56.56 37.51 -5.75
CA LYS A 187 -57.84 37.27 -6.45
C LYS A 187 -59.02 37.80 -5.65
N GLU A 188 -59.00 37.73 -4.35
CA GLU A 188 -60.04 38.29 -3.47
C GLU A 188 -60.02 39.81 -3.45
N THR A 189 -58.83 40.46 -3.51
CA THR A 189 -58.72 41.92 -3.56
C THR A 189 -59.11 42.52 -4.90
N ASN A 190 -59.00 41.77 -6.01
CA ASN A 190 -59.46 42.23 -7.34
C ASN A 190 -60.98 42.09 -7.60
N ILE A 191 -61.77 41.55 -6.68
CA ILE A 191 -63.23 41.47 -6.79
C ILE A 191 -63.92 42.71 -6.21
N LEU A 192 -63.18 43.67 -5.66
CA LEU A 192 -63.69 44.89 -5.06
C LEU A 192 -63.55 46.16 -5.94
N TRP A 193 -63.37 46.01 -7.27
CA TRP A 193 -63.46 47.09 -8.27
C TRP A 193 -64.46 46.72 -9.36
#